data_bef8d0593a2c0c6a7db03485044a0601
#
_entry.id   bef8d0593a2c0c6a7db03485044a0601
#
_cell.length_a   1.000
_cell.length_b   1.000
_cell.length_c   1.000
_cell.angle_alpha   90.00
_cell.angle_beta   90.00
_cell.angle_gamma   90.00
#
_symmetry.space_group_name_H-M   'P 1'
#
loop_
_entity.id
_entity.type
_entity.pdbx_description
1 polymer ?
#
loop_
_entity_poly.entity_id
_entity_poly.type
_entity_poly.pdbx_seq_one_letter_code
_entity_poly.pdbx_strand_id
1 'polypeptide(L)'
;MPVPAPVLYPPFNILRLSHVEYMVRDLAASKAFYVDTLGLYVTEEGDGRIWLRAMEERGHHCICLTEGTDPSARVLGFKLYDEPDLDKAADWFAAEGLPTEWVERPHQGRTLRTADP
;
A
#
# COMPACT_ATOMS: atom_id res chain seq x y z
N MET A 1 6.67 -17.25 24.20
CA MET A 1 7.76 -16.51 23.51
C MET A 1 7.79 -15.10 24.07
N PRO A 2 8.90 -14.63 24.57
CA PRO A 2 8.98 -13.26 25.06
C PRO A 2 8.82 -12.25 23.92
N VAL A 3 8.15 -11.15 24.22
CA VAL A 3 8.02 -10.05 23.27
C VAL A 3 9.38 -9.36 23.14
N PRO A 4 9.86 -9.08 21.92
CA PRO A 4 11.10 -8.34 21.75
C PRO A 4 11.03 -6.95 22.40
N ALA A 5 12.16 -6.43 22.82
CA ALA A 5 12.23 -5.08 23.33
C ALA A 5 11.85 -4.09 22.22
N PRO A 6 11.11 -3.01 22.55
CA PRO A 6 10.74 -2.02 21.53
C PRO A 6 11.96 -1.29 21.00
N VAL A 7 11.94 -1.00 19.71
CA VAL A 7 12.93 -0.13 19.06
C VAL A 7 12.43 1.30 19.17
N LEU A 8 13.03 2.08 20.06
CA LEU A 8 12.60 3.45 20.31
C LEU A 8 13.11 4.45 19.28
N TYR A 9 14.21 4.11 18.60
CA TYR A 9 14.83 4.97 17.59
C TYR A 9 15.11 4.14 16.34
N PRO A 10 14.07 3.85 15.54
CA PRO A 10 14.27 3.08 14.30
C PRO A 10 15.05 3.93 13.28
N PRO A 11 15.68 3.28 12.28
CA PRO A 11 16.41 3.99 11.23
C PRO A 11 15.51 4.88 10.36
N PHE A 12 14.23 4.55 10.26
CA PHE A 12 13.19 5.36 9.63
C PHE A 12 11.85 5.00 10.27
N ASN A 13 10.87 5.91 10.15
CA ASN A 13 9.60 5.75 10.85
C ASN A 13 8.46 5.41 9.89
N ILE A 14 7.87 4.24 10.06
CA ILE A 14 6.62 3.85 9.40
C ILE A 14 5.47 4.39 10.25
N LEU A 15 4.65 5.24 9.64
CA LEU A 15 3.54 5.86 10.35
C LEU A 15 2.34 4.91 10.45
N ARG A 16 1.96 4.27 9.33
CA ARG A 16 0.82 3.37 9.27
C ARG A 16 0.80 2.56 7.97
N LEU A 17 0.01 1.50 7.96
CA LEU A 17 -0.40 0.87 6.72
C LEU A 17 -1.32 1.85 5.99
N SER A 18 -1.00 2.17 4.76
CA SER A 18 -1.72 3.16 3.96
C SER A 18 -2.78 2.52 3.06
N HIS A 19 -2.36 1.54 2.29
CA HIS A 19 -3.25 0.90 1.32
C HIS A 19 -2.77 -0.50 0.96
N VAL A 20 -3.67 -1.24 0.32
CA VAL A 20 -3.35 -2.55 -0.27
C VAL A 20 -3.82 -2.57 -1.72
N GLU A 21 -3.13 -3.32 -2.57
CA GLU A 21 -3.57 -3.60 -3.93
C GLU A 21 -3.84 -5.08 -4.08
N TYR A 22 -5.04 -5.40 -4.53
CA TYR A 22 -5.45 -6.76 -4.84
C TYR A 22 -5.68 -6.93 -6.34
N MET A 23 -5.21 -8.04 -6.87
CA MET A 23 -5.65 -8.50 -8.17
C MET A 23 -6.88 -9.39 -7.98
N VAL A 24 -7.95 -9.11 -8.72
CA VAL A 24 -9.21 -9.85 -8.67
C VAL A 24 -9.62 -10.31 -10.07
N ARG A 25 -10.33 -11.41 -10.15
CA ARG A 25 -10.77 -11.97 -11.45
C ARG A 25 -11.96 -11.25 -12.04
N ASP A 26 -12.87 -10.82 -11.18
CA ASP A 26 -14.12 -10.16 -11.57
C ASP A 26 -14.23 -8.84 -10.85
N LEU A 27 -13.87 -7.77 -11.54
CA LEU A 27 -13.84 -6.45 -10.96
C LEU A 27 -15.22 -5.96 -10.54
N ALA A 28 -16.26 -6.29 -11.33
CA ALA A 28 -17.63 -5.88 -11.01
C ALA A 28 -18.15 -6.60 -9.76
N ALA A 29 -17.91 -7.89 -9.63
CA ALA A 29 -18.28 -8.66 -8.44
C ALA A 29 -17.54 -8.19 -7.20
N SER A 30 -16.25 -7.89 -7.32
CA SER A 30 -15.46 -7.37 -6.22
C SER A 30 -15.92 -5.97 -5.82
N LYS A 31 -16.24 -5.11 -6.78
CA LYS A 31 -16.81 -3.78 -6.49
C LYS A 31 -18.12 -3.90 -5.71
N ALA A 32 -19.02 -4.77 -6.14
CA ALA A 32 -20.28 -5.00 -5.45
C ALA A 32 -20.06 -5.45 -4.00
N PHE A 33 -19.11 -6.35 -3.78
CA PHE A 33 -18.77 -6.79 -2.42
C PHE A 33 -18.26 -5.64 -1.54
N TYR A 34 -17.27 -4.91 -2.01
CA TYR A 34 -16.66 -3.85 -1.19
C TYR A 34 -17.60 -2.64 -1.01
N VAL A 35 -18.35 -2.27 -2.03
CA VAL A 35 -19.24 -1.09 -1.96
C VAL A 35 -20.59 -1.44 -1.36
N ASP A 36 -21.31 -2.43 -1.91
CA ASP A 36 -22.67 -2.71 -1.51
C ASP A 36 -22.75 -3.52 -0.21
N THR A 37 -21.81 -4.43 0.02
CA THR A 37 -21.81 -5.28 1.22
C THR A 37 -21.02 -4.63 2.36
N LEU A 38 -19.81 -4.15 2.12
CA LEU A 38 -18.96 -3.57 3.16
C LEU A 38 -19.13 -2.05 3.33
N GLY A 39 -19.68 -1.37 2.36
CA GLY A 39 -19.97 0.06 2.47
C GLY A 39 -18.78 0.99 2.20
N LEU A 40 -17.77 0.55 1.46
CA LEU A 40 -16.69 1.42 1.05
C LEU A 40 -17.16 2.36 -0.06
N TYR A 41 -16.46 3.48 -0.22
CA TYR A 41 -16.73 4.46 -1.26
C TYR A 41 -15.77 4.29 -2.43
N VAL A 42 -16.30 4.41 -3.65
CA VAL A 42 -15.46 4.50 -4.84
C VAL A 42 -14.90 5.91 -4.93
N THR A 43 -13.57 6.02 -4.90
CA THR A 43 -12.91 7.30 -5.11
C THR A 43 -12.72 7.57 -6.59
N GLU A 44 -12.30 6.55 -7.32
CA GLU A 44 -12.05 6.66 -8.76
C GLU A 44 -12.09 5.27 -9.38
N GLU A 45 -12.43 5.19 -10.66
CA GLU A 45 -12.34 3.96 -11.43
C GLU A 45 -11.99 4.24 -12.88
N GLY A 46 -11.27 3.32 -13.51
CA GLY A 46 -10.84 3.40 -14.89
C GLY A 46 -9.69 2.46 -15.18
N ASP A 47 -9.51 2.11 -16.45
CA ASP A 47 -8.39 1.29 -16.94
C ASP A 47 -8.23 -0.05 -16.22
N GLY A 48 -9.36 -0.72 -15.89
CA GLY A 48 -9.34 -2.00 -15.21
C GLY A 48 -8.99 -1.92 -13.73
N ARG A 49 -9.14 -0.74 -13.12
CA ARG A 49 -8.85 -0.49 -11.71
C ARG A 49 -9.99 0.24 -11.02
N ILE A 50 -10.12 -0.03 -9.74
CA ILE A 50 -11.04 0.70 -8.85
C ILE A 50 -10.26 1.08 -7.59
N TRP A 51 -10.32 2.36 -7.23
CA TRP A 51 -9.75 2.86 -5.98
C TRP A 51 -10.88 3.11 -4.99
N LEU A 52 -10.77 2.49 -3.83
CA LEU A 52 -11.78 2.51 -2.78
C LEU A 52 -11.22 3.14 -1.51
N ARG A 53 -12.09 3.76 -0.74
CA ARG A 53 -11.73 4.28 0.58
C ARG A 53 -12.82 4.00 1.60
N ALA A 54 -12.40 3.87 2.86
CA ALA A 54 -13.31 3.79 3.99
C ALA A 54 -13.75 5.19 4.44
N MET A 55 -14.75 5.25 5.29
CA MET A 55 -15.37 6.50 5.75
C MET A 55 -14.34 7.49 6.36
N GLU A 56 -13.39 6.99 7.14
CA GLU A 56 -12.40 7.84 7.81
C GLU A 56 -11.12 8.06 7.00
N GLU A 57 -10.99 7.42 5.85
CA GLU A 57 -9.79 7.56 5.04
C GLU A 57 -9.73 8.95 4.41
N ARG A 58 -8.68 9.70 4.73
CA ARG A 58 -8.43 11.03 4.19
C ARG A 58 -7.61 11.01 2.91
N GLY A 59 -6.88 9.92 2.67
CA GLY A 59 -6.13 9.74 1.43
C GLY A 59 -7.04 9.39 0.27
N HIS A 60 -6.45 9.33 -0.91
CA HIS A 60 -7.19 9.01 -2.13
C HIS A 60 -7.86 7.63 -2.03
N HIS A 61 -7.16 6.64 -1.48
CA HIS A 61 -7.68 5.28 -1.38
C HIS A 61 -6.96 4.50 -0.26
N CYS A 62 -7.61 3.44 0.21
CA CYS A 62 -7.00 2.44 1.07
C CYS A 62 -6.97 1.04 0.42
N ILE A 63 -7.78 0.83 -0.62
CA ILE A 63 -7.77 -0.41 -1.41
C ILE A 63 -7.76 -0.03 -2.89
N CYS A 64 -6.89 -0.68 -3.66
CA CYS A 64 -6.92 -0.65 -5.11
C CYS A 64 -7.20 -2.06 -5.63
N LEU A 65 -8.24 -2.20 -6.43
CA LEU A 65 -8.59 -3.45 -7.11
C LEU A 65 -8.14 -3.35 -8.57
N THR A 66 -7.42 -4.36 -9.02
CA THR A 66 -6.99 -4.50 -10.42
C THR A 66 -7.50 -5.82 -10.97
N GLU A 67 -8.09 -5.80 -12.15
CA GLU A 67 -8.56 -7.03 -12.79
C GLU A 67 -7.41 -7.81 -13.37
N GLY A 68 -7.43 -9.13 -13.17
CA GLY A 68 -6.42 -10.03 -13.70
C GLY A 68 -6.77 -11.49 -13.47
N THR A 69 -5.93 -12.38 -13.96
CA THR A 69 -6.20 -13.82 -13.96
C THR A 69 -5.73 -14.56 -12.72
N ASP A 70 -4.88 -13.91 -11.91
CA ASP A 70 -4.27 -14.52 -10.73
C ASP A 70 -4.61 -13.74 -9.46
N PRO A 71 -5.71 -14.09 -8.77
CA PRO A 71 -6.12 -13.39 -7.56
C PRO A 71 -5.01 -13.41 -6.50
N SER A 72 -4.61 -12.23 -6.05
CA SER A 72 -3.49 -12.10 -5.13
C SER A 72 -3.44 -10.73 -4.47
N ALA A 73 -2.79 -10.67 -3.30
CA ALA A 73 -2.36 -9.41 -2.71
C ALA A 73 -1.05 -9.00 -3.38
N ARG A 74 -1.07 -7.90 -4.10
CA ARG A 74 0.07 -7.45 -4.92
C ARG A 74 0.98 -6.49 -4.18
N VAL A 75 0.40 -5.59 -3.42
CA VAL A 75 1.15 -4.51 -2.77
C VAL A 75 0.57 -4.22 -1.39
N LEU A 76 1.46 -4.04 -0.44
CA LEU A 76 1.15 -3.39 0.84
C LEU A 76 1.86 -2.04 0.82
N GLY A 77 1.11 -0.97 0.92
CA GLY A 77 1.65 0.38 0.94
C GLY A 77 1.73 0.91 2.37
N PHE A 78 2.92 1.34 2.77
CA PHE A 78 3.13 1.96 4.07
C PHE A 78 3.43 3.44 3.91
N LYS A 79 2.84 4.25 4.77
CA LYS A 79 3.14 5.66 4.85
C LYS A 79 4.25 5.88 5.86
N LEU A 80 5.30 6.57 5.44
CA LEU A 80 6.38 7.00 6.34
C LEU A 80 6.03 8.33 6.99
N TYR A 81 6.76 8.67 8.03
CA TYR A 81 6.49 9.87 8.81
C TYR A 81 6.61 11.14 7.97
N ASP A 82 7.69 11.25 7.21
CA ASP A 82 7.92 12.38 6.30
C ASP A 82 8.75 11.96 5.09
N GLU A 83 8.97 12.88 4.17
CA GLU A 83 9.71 12.59 2.96
C GLU A 83 11.21 12.28 3.22
N PRO A 84 11.91 12.96 4.13
CA PRO A 84 13.26 12.57 4.49
C PRO A 84 13.39 11.13 4.99
N ASP A 85 12.36 10.58 5.62
CA ASP A 85 12.36 9.18 6.05
C ASP A 85 12.37 8.19 4.88
N LEU A 86 11.89 8.57 3.72
CA LEU A 86 12.04 7.75 2.50
C LEU A 86 13.51 7.60 2.11
N ASP A 87 14.29 8.67 2.18
CA ASP A 87 15.72 8.61 1.89
C ASP A 87 16.46 7.78 2.94
N LYS A 88 16.09 7.94 4.21
CA LYS A 88 16.65 7.11 5.29
C LYS A 88 16.32 5.63 5.09
N ALA A 89 15.11 5.32 4.64
CA ALA A 89 14.71 3.94 4.33
C ALA A 89 15.54 3.38 3.19
N ALA A 90 15.72 4.14 2.10
CA ALA A 90 16.52 3.72 0.97
C ALA A 90 17.98 3.44 1.38
N ASP A 91 18.56 4.30 2.18
CA ASP A 91 19.92 4.13 2.70
C ASP A 91 20.04 2.90 3.60
N TRP A 92 19.05 2.69 4.47
CA TRP A 92 19.04 1.53 5.35
C TRP A 92 18.93 0.21 4.57
N PHE A 93 18.01 0.13 3.61
CA PHE A 93 17.89 -1.07 2.77
C PHE A 93 19.17 -1.35 1.97
N ALA A 94 19.80 -0.30 1.44
CA ALA A 94 21.06 -0.45 0.74
C ALA A 94 22.17 -0.97 1.65
N ALA A 95 22.27 -0.44 2.88
CA ALA A 95 23.25 -0.90 3.86
C ALA A 95 23.03 -2.36 4.28
N GLU A 96 21.78 -2.83 4.31
CA GLU A 96 21.44 -4.22 4.61
C GLU A 96 21.53 -5.14 3.39
N GLY A 97 21.87 -4.62 2.21
CA GLY A 97 21.95 -5.41 1.00
C GLY A 97 20.60 -5.84 0.44
N LEU A 98 19.52 -5.15 0.80
CA LEU A 98 18.17 -5.46 0.35
C LEU A 98 17.83 -4.61 -0.87
N PRO A 99 17.38 -5.22 -1.99
CA PRO A 99 17.09 -4.47 -3.20
C PRO A 99 15.85 -3.59 -3.05
N THR A 100 15.94 -2.36 -3.57
CA THR A 100 14.84 -1.42 -3.65
C THR A 100 14.85 -0.72 -5.00
N GLU A 101 13.72 -0.12 -5.37
CA GLU A 101 13.67 0.77 -6.53
C GLU A 101 12.70 1.92 -6.27
N TRP A 102 13.00 3.07 -6.85
CA TRP A 102 12.08 4.19 -6.88
C TRP A 102 11.08 3.98 -8.01
N VAL A 103 9.80 4.10 -7.71
CA VAL A 103 8.71 3.92 -8.67
C VAL A 103 7.72 5.07 -8.60
N GLU A 104 7.04 5.33 -9.72
CA GLU A 104 5.90 6.23 -9.77
C GLU A 104 4.63 5.41 -9.85
N ARG A 105 3.65 5.77 -9.03
CA ARG A 105 2.38 5.07 -8.96
C ARG A 105 1.24 6.09 -9.00
N PRO A 106 0.11 5.78 -9.67
CA PRO A 106 -1.04 6.68 -9.68
C PRO A 106 -1.49 7.04 -8.26
N HIS A 107 -1.75 8.32 -8.04
CA HIS A 107 -2.26 8.85 -6.76
C HIS A 107 -1.33 8.63 -5.56
N GLN A 108 -0.06 8.45 -5.80
CA GLN A 108 0.96 8.35 -4.77
C GLN A 108 2.07 9.35 -5.07
N GLY A 109 2.72 9.84 -4.04
CA GLY A 109 3.93 10.61 -4.18
C GLY A 109 5.14 9.73 -4.50
N ARG A 110 6.33 10.24 -4.23
CA ARG A 110 7.57 9.49 -4.37
C ARG A 110 7.48 8.19 -3.57
N THR A 111 7.72 7.06 -4.22
CA THR A 111 7.51 5.73 -3.64
C THR A 111 8.77 4.88 -3.77
N LEU A 112 9.16 4.28 -2.66
CA LEU A 112 10.24 3.29 -2.62
C LEU A 112 9.61 1.89 -2.56
N ARG A 113 9.97 1.04 -3.51
CA ARG A 113 9.46 -0.34 -3.57
C ARG A 113 10.52 -1.33 -3.12
N THR A 114 10.11 -2.29 -2.31
CA THR A 114 10.90 -3.45 -1.95
C THR A 114 9.99 -4.68 -1.93
N ALA A 115 10.56 -5.84 -1.75
CA ALA A 115 9.80 -7.09 -1.64
C ALA A 115 10.17 -7.81 -0.36
N ASP A 116 9.17 -8.45 0.26
CA ASP A 116 9.40 -9.36 1.37
C ASP A 116 10.03 -10.68 0.88
N PRO A 117 10.60 -11.49 1.77
CA PRO A 117 11.19 -12.79 1.43
C PRO A 117 10.21 -13.77 0.78
#